data_9f3355cbe2453ac093119d821f3318f5
#
_entry.id   9f3355cbe2453ac093119d821f3318f5
#
_cell.length_a   1.000
_cell.length_b   1.000
_cell.length_c   1.000
_cell.angle_alpha   90.00
_cell.angle_beta   90.00
_cell.angle_gamma   90.00
#
_symmetry.space_group_name_H-M   'P 1'
#
loop_
_entity.id
_entity.type
_entity.pdbx_description
1 polymer ?
#
loop_
_entity_poly.entity_id
_entity_poly.type
_entity_poly.pdbx_seq_one_letter_code
_entity_poly.pdbx_strand_id
1 'polypeptide(L)'
;MLNDEVVREVDMLAHRLGTNRPALINQILAEYVNYTTPERRINDVLSAVEQLMRPSSDLVPFFAPNTFSMSLKSSLEYKYRPTVKYEVQLYRGEEENIGELSVVFRTQSAALISVMTEFFRLWKSIEDAHLAPLVGSRHRYALYDGRFTRSISAPDRDCSTDQLAAALSEYIKLFDRMMKAYVSGRLTAHEVEAAYYSQMLNSPVHI
;
A
#
# COMPACT_ATOMS: atom_id res chain seq x y z
N MET A 1 -29.70 -25.02 -14.99
CA MET A 1 -29.26 -24.23 -16.16
C MET A 1 -29.86 -22.84 -16.02
N LEU A 2 -29.12 -21.79 -16.30
CA LEU A 2 -29.65 -20.41 -16.26
C LEU A 2 -30.52 -20.20 -17.50
N ASN A 3 -31.58 -19.38 -17.39
CA ASN A 3 -32.41 -18.96 -18.50
C ASN A 3 -31.57 -18.12 -19.49
N ASP A 4 -31.78 -18.35 -20.81
CA ASP A 4 -31.02 -17.71 -21.89
C ASP A 4 -31.14 -16.17 -21.89
N GLU A 5 -32.31 -15.65 -21.51
CA GLU A 5 -32.52 -14.22 -21.38
C GLU A 5 -31.69 -13.63 -20.23
N VAL A 6 -31.65 -14.30 -19.08
CA VAL A 6 -30.80 -13.93 -17.94
C VAL A 6 -29.33 -13.95 -18.32
N VAL A 7 -28.89 -14.97 -19.09
CA VAL A 7 -27.51 -15.06 -19.57
C VAL A 7 -27.15 -13.87 -20.46
N ARG A 8 -28.03 -13.45 -21.37
CA ARG A 8 -27.82 -12.28 -22.25
C ARG A 8 -27.68 -10.98 -21.45
N GLU A 9 -28.59 -10.77 -20.47
CA GLU A 9 -28.55 -9.57 -19.63
C GLU A 9 -27.25 -9.54 -18.79
N VAL A 10 -26.81 -10.67 -18.24
CA VAL A 10 -25.57 -10.78 -17.50
C VAL A 10 -24.37 -10.50 -18.41
N ASP A 11 -24.37 -10.99 -19.66
CA ASP A 11 -23.30 -10.71 -20.63
C ASP A 11 -23.20 -9.22 -20.98
N MET A 12 -24.35 -8.57 -21.23
CA MET A 12 -24.39 -7.13 -21.50
C MET A 12 -23.91 -6.32 -20.30
N LEU A 13 -24.30 -6.70 -19.09
CA LEU A 13 -23.86 -6.04 -17.87
C LEU A 13 -22.34 -6.25 -17.63
N ALA A 14 -21.84 -7.47 -17.81
CA ALA A 14 -20.42 -7.78 -17.69
C ALA A 14 -19.58 -6.94 -18.66
N HIS A 15 -20.01 -6.82 -19.91
CA HIS A 15 -19.35 -5.96 -20.89
C HIS A 15 -19.31 -4.48 -20.46
N ARG A 16 -20.43 -3.94 -19.95
CA ARG A 16 -20.51 -2.55 -19.46
C ARG A 16 -19.60 -2.30 -18.25
N LEU A 17 -19.43 -3.30 -17.38
CA LEU A 17 -18.60 -3.23 -16.19
C LEU A 17 -17.14 -3.61 -16.45
N GLY A 18 -16.75 -3.92 -17.70
CA GLY A 18 -15.39 -4.31 -18.06
C GLY A 18 -14.94 -5.64 -17.42
N THR A 19 -15.88 -6.55 -17.14
CA THR A 19 -15.64 -7.85 -16.52
C THR A 19 -16.17 -9.00 -17.41
N ASN A 20 -16.07 -10.24 -16.95
CA ASN A 20 -16.61 -11.40 -17.64
C ASN A 20 -17.80 -12.00 -16.88
N ARG A 21 -18.63 -12.80 -17.59
CA ARG A 21 -19.84 -13.43 -17.03
C ARG A 21 -19.58 -14.20 -15.73
N PRO A 22 -18.59 -15.13 -15.65
CA PRO A 22 -18.34 -15.88 -14.43
C PRO A 22 -18.03 -15.00 -13.23
N ALA A 23 -17.19 -13.99 -13.41
CA ALA A 23 -16.84 -13.06 -12.36
C ALA A 23 -18.06 -12.24 -11.88
N LEU A 24 -18.88 -11.74 -12.81
CA LEU A 24 -20.10 -11.01 -12.47
C LEU A 24 -21.13 -11.88 -11.74
N ILE A 25 -21.34 -13.12 -12.20
CA ILE A 25 -22.25 -14.06 -11.52
C ILE A 25 -21.75 -14.33 -10.09
N ASN A 26 -20.44 -14.58 -9.92
CA ASN A 26 -19.86 -14.77 -8.59
C ASN A 26 -20.08 -13.57 -7.69
N GLN A 27 -19.90 -12.36 -8.22
CA GLN A 27 -20.13 -11.12 -7.49
C GLN A 27 -21.60 -10.98 -7.06
N ILE A 28 -22.54 -11.18 -7.99
CA ILE A 28 -23.99 -11.10 -7.70
C ILE A 28 -24.38 -12.13 -6.64
N LEU A 29 -23.90 -13.36 -6.77
CA LEU A 29 -24.20 -14.42 -5.79
C LEU A 29 -23.59 -14.12 -4.42
N ALA A 30 -22.35 -13.64 -4.38
CA ALA A 30 -21.68 -13.22 -3.15
C ALA A 30 -22.46 -12.09 -2.45
N GLU A 31 -22.90 -11.09 -3.20
CA GLU A 31 -23.73 -10.00 -2.66
C GLU A 31 -25.07 -10.53 -2.12
N TYR A 32 -25.71 -11.43 -2.86
CA TYR A 32 -27.00 -12.01 -2.44
C TYR A 32 -26.90 -12.81 -1.14
N VAL A 33 -25.78 -13.53 -0.92
CA VAL A 33 -25.55 -14.33 0.30
C VAL A 33 -24.75 -13.57 1.38
N ASN A 34 -24.53 -12.25 1.22
CA ASN A 34 -23.75 -11.40 2.10
C ASN A 34 -22.31 -11.92 2.33
N TYR A 35 -21.71 -12.50 1.30
CA TYR A 35 -20.32 -12.92 1.31
C TYR A 35 -19.43 -11.88 0.65
N THR A 36 -18.41 -11.38 1.37
CA THR A 36 -17.44 -10.45 0.80
C THR A 36 -16.33 -11.25 0.12
N THR A 37 -16.25 -11.16 -1.21
CA THR A 37 -15.17 -11.80 -1.96
C THR A 37 -13.81 -11.15 -1.65
N PRO A 38 -12.68 -11.91 -1.77
CA PRO A 38 -11.35 -11.34 -1.59
C PRO A 38 -11.09 -10.11 -2.51
N GLU A 39 -11.55 -10.17 -3.75
CA GLU A 39 -11.43 -9.06 -4.71
C GLU A 39 -12.17 -7.81 -4.23
N ARG A 40 -13.39 -7.98 -3.73
CA ARG A 40 -14.17 -6.86 -3.18
C ARG A 40 -13.48 -6.25 -1.97
N ARG A 41 -13.01 -7.09 -1.04
CA ARG A 41 -12.26 -6.63 0.14
C ARG A 41 -11.02 -5.82 -0.25
N ILE A 42 -10.23 -6.31 -1.21
CA ILE A 42 -9.05 -5.59 -1.73
C ILE A 42 -9.45 -4.23 -2.31
N ASN A 43 -10.47 -4.21 -3.16
CA ASN A 43 -10.93 -2.98 -3.79
C ASN A 43 -11.45 -1.96 -2.76
N ASP A 44 -12.18 -2.42 -1.75
CA ASP A 44 -12.69 -1.58 -0.66
C ASP A 44 -11.53 -0.99 0.16
N VAL A 45 -10.50 -1.79 0.50
CA VAL A 45 -9.28 -1.30 1.18
C VAL A 45 -8.57 -0.24 0.35
N LEU A 46 -8.30 -0.51 -0.94
CA LEU A 46 -7.58 0.43 -1.80
C LEU A 46 -8.37 1.72 -2.03
N SER A 47 -9.70 1.63 -2.16
CA SER A 47 -10.58 2.79 -2.28
C SER A 47 -10.59 3.63 -1.00
N ALA A 48 -10.60 3.00 0.17
CA ALA A 48 -10.51 3.68 1.44
C ALA A 48 -9.14 4.37 1.63
N VAL A 49 -8.03 3.70 1.24
CA VAL A 49 -6.69 4.33 1.23
C VAL A 49 -6.69 5.56 0.32
N GLU A 50 -7.25 5.47 -0.88
CA GLU A 50 -7.35 6.63 -1.79
C GLU A 50 -8.08 7.80 -1.14
N GLN A 51 -9.23 7.54 -0.51
CA GLN A 51 -10.01 8.57 0.18
C GLN A 51 -9.22 9.23 1.33
N LEU A 52 -8.49 8.43 2.14
CA LEU A 52 -7.65 8.92 3.23
C LEU A 52 -6.42 9.70 2.75
N MET A 53 -5.98 9.49 1.51
CA MET A 53 -4.85 10.20 0.91
C MET A 53 -5.27 11.49 0.19
N ARG A 54 -6.50 11.64 -0.28
CA ARG A 54 -6.99 12.82 -1.01
C ARG A 54 -6.75 14.17 -0.31
N PRO A 55 -6.87 14.29 1.03
CA PRO A 55 -6.59 15.55 1.72
C PRO A 55 -5.11 15.92 1.76
N SER A 56 -4.21 14.98 1.44
CA SER A 56 -2.78 15.22 1.45
C SER A 56 -2.35 15.99 0.19
N SER A 57 -1.75 17.15 0.36
CA SER A 57 -1.13 17.89 -0.75
C SER A 57 0.16 17.21 -1.26
N ASP A 58 0.76 16.36 -0.44
CA ASP A 58 2.08 15.78 -0.66
C ASP A 58 2.04 14.40 -1.30
N LEU A 59 0.98 13.63 -1.04
CA LEU A 59 0.77 12.28 -1.55
C LEU A 59 -0.48 12.27 -2.42
N VAL A 60 -0.30 12.32 -3.72
CA VAL A 60 -1.39 12.43 -4.68
C VAL A 60 -1.64 11.08 -5.34
N PRO A 61 -2.88 10.53 -5.29
CA PRO A 61 -3.25 9.37 -6.07
C PRO A 61 -2.97 9.62 -7.56
N PHE A 62 -2.26 8.71 -8.18
CA PHE A 62 -1.82 8.86 -9.57
C PHE A 62 -2.65 8.01 -10.53
N PHE A 63 -3.05 6.85 -10.07
CA PHE A 63 -3.98 5.98 -10.77
C PHE A 63 -5.14 5.65 -9.84
N ALA A 64 -6.32 5.54 -10.41
CA ALA A 64 -7.44 4.93 -9.70
C ALA A 64 -7.05 3.50 -9.30
N PRO A 65 -7.47 3.02 -8.13
CA PRO A 65 -7.25 1.65 -7.73
C PRO A 65 -7.82 0.71 -8.81
N ASN A 66 -7.01 -0.24 -9.23
CA ASN A 66 -7.54 -1.40 -9.94
C ASN A 66 -7.90 -2.48 -8.90
N THR A 67 -8.33 -3.65 -9.33
CA THR A 67 -8.77 -4.74 -8.44
C THR A 67 -7.72 -5.16 -7.42
N PHE A 68 -6.41 -4.88 -7.62
CA PHE A 68 -5.32 -5.41 -6.79
C PHE A 68 -4.23 -4.42 -6.44
N SER A 69 -4.17 -3.26 -7.08
CA SER A 69 -3.09 -2.30 -6.85
C SER A 69 -3.52 -0.85 -7.03
N MET A 70 -2.83 0.05 -6.33
CA MET A 70 -2.94 1.48 -6.49
C MET A 70 -1.57 2.13 -6.51
N SER A 71 -1.48 3.35 -7.04
CA SER A 71 -0.25 4.13 -7.05
C SER A 71 -0.48 5.53 -6.52
N LEU A 72 0.51 6.03 -5.77
CA LEU A 72 0.56 7.39 -5.26
C LEU A 72 1.85 8.05 -5.72
N LYS A 73 1.83 9.35 -5.94
CA LYS A 73 3.02 10.16 -6.23
C LYS A 73 3.29 11.13 -5.12
N SER A 74 4.57 11.29 -4.81
CA SER A 74 5.11 12.34 -3.95
C SER A 74 6.28 13.03 -4.65
N SER A 75 6.57 14.27 -4.29
CA SER A 75 7.69 15.04 -4.82
C SER A 75 8.69 15.36 -3.72
N LEU A 76 9.99 15.12 -4.00
CA LEU A 76 11.05 15.52 -3.08
C LEU A 76 11.34 17.01 -3.18
N GLU A 77 11.62 17.65 -2.05
CA GLU A 77 12.18 19.01 -1.97
C GLU A 77 13.69 18.97 -2.30
N TYR A 78 14.01 18.62 -3.53
CA TYR A 78 15.37 18.46 -4.03
C TYR A 78 15.50 19.12 -5.41
N LYS A 79 16.74 19.38 -5.88
CA LYS A 79 16.96 19.93 -7.22
C LYS A 79 16.20 19.11 -8.28
N TYR A 80 15.45 19.79 -9.14
CA TYR A 80 14.55 19.21 -10.17
C TYR A 80 13.34 18.44 -9.62
N ARG A 81 13.02 18.51 -8.34
CA ARG A 81 11.87 17.89 -7.69
C ARG A 81 11.60 16.44 -8.15
N PRO A 82 12.54 15.52 -7.89
CA PRO A 82 12.35 14.14 -8.31
C PRO A 82 11.07 13.56 -7.72
N THR A 83 10.36 12.77 -8.53
CA THR A 83 9.12 12.11 -8.10
C THR A 83 9.44 10.78 -7.44
N VAL A 84 8.82 10.52 -6.31
CA VAL A 84 8.74 9.22 -5.66
C VAL A 84 7.37 8.63 -5.93
N LYS A 85 7.33 7.38 -6.36
CA LYS A 85 6.11 6.62 -6.61
C LYS A 85 5.97 5.53 -5.55
N TYR A 86 4.82 5.47 -4.92
CA TYR A 86 4.40 4.40 -4.02
C TYR A 86 3.44 3.50 -4.78
N GLU A 87 3.69 2.21 -4.76
CA GLU A 87 2.83 1.19 -5.36
C GLU A 87 2.41 0.22 -4.26
N VAL A 88 1.12 0.16 -3.98
CA VAL A 88 0.53 -0.81 -3.05
C VAL A 88 -0.13 -1.89 -3.88
N GLN A 89 0.24 -3.14 -3.65
CA GLN A 89 -0.37 -4.31 -4.24
C GLN A 89 -0.88 -5.21 -3.14
N LEU A 90 -2.15 -5.63 -3.20
CA LEU A 90 -2.75 -6.57 -2.26
C LEU A 90 -3.02 -7.91 -2.96
N TYR A 91 -2.91 -9.01 -2.22
CA TYR A 91 -3.01 -10.37 -2.73
C TYR A 91 -4.37 -10.99 -2.36
N ARG A 92 -4.84 -11.91 -3.19
CA ARG A 92 -6.12 -12.61 -2.98
C ARG A 92 -6.08 -13.69 -1.91
N GLY A 93 -4.88 -14.23 -1.64
CA GLY A 93 -4.71 -15.36 -0.73
C GLY A 93 -4.72 -14.95 0.74
N GLU A 94 -5.06 -15.90 1.60
CA GLU A 94 -4.86 -15.81 3.05
C GLU A 94 -3.46 -16.32 3.38
N GLU A 95 -2.43 -15.58 2.97
CA GLU A 95 -1.04 -15.90 3.28
C GLU A 95 -0.57 -15.05 4.46
N GLU A 96 0.63 -15.36 4.99
CA GLU A 96 1.28 -14.56 6.01
C GLU A 96 1.47 -13.09 5.59
N ASN A 97 1.59 -12.86 4.26
CA ASN A 97 1.67 -11.53 3.65
C ASN A 97 0.47 -11.30 2.76
N ILE A 98 -0.25 -10.24 3.05
CA ILE A 98 -1.45 -9.82 2.31
C ILE A 98 -1.14 -8.90 1.13
N GLY A 99 0.11 -8.51 0.95
CA GLY A 99 0.50 -7.63 -0.14
C GLY A 99 1.95 -7.15 -0.05
N GLU A 100 2.26 -6.14 -0.86
CA GLU A 100 3.53 -5.42 -0.81
C GLU A 100 3.37 -3.93 -1.08
N LEU A 101 4.27 -3.15 -0.50
CA LEU A 101 4.50 -1.74 -0.79
C LEU A 101 5.84 -1.59 -1.49
N SER A 102 5.83 -1.02 -2.69
CA SER A 102 7.05 -0.63 -3.40
C SER A 102 7.17 0.90 -3.43
N VAL A 103 8.35 1.40 -3.08
CA VAL A 103 8.71 2.82 -3.18
C VAL A 103 9.77 2.94 -4.28
N VAL A 104 9.44 3.67 -5.33
CA VAL A 104 10.29 3.80 -6.52
C VAL A 104 10.61 5.26 -6.78
N PHE A 105 11.89 5.57 -7.01
CA PHE A 105 12.29 6.90 -7.47
C PHE A 105 13.24 6.78 -8.66
N ARG A 106 13.28 7.83 -9.48
CA ARG A 106 14.15 7.90 -10.65
C ARG A 106 14.91 9.21 -10.63
N THR A 107 16.24 9.13 -10.66
CA THR A 107 17.14 10.29 -10.71
C THR A 107 18.46 9.88 -11.35
N GLN A 108 19.16 10.85 -11.89
CA GLN A 108 20.56 10.70 -12.36
C GLN A 108 21.57 11.25 -11.33
N SER A 109 21.09 11.81 -10.22
CA SER A 109 21.96 12.36 -9.17
C SER A 109 22.51 11.23 -8.30
N ALA A 110 23.80 10.93 -8.43
CA ALA A 110 24.48 9.94 -7.59
C ALA A 110 24.37 10.27 -6.09
N ALA A 111 24.44 11.55 -5.71
CA ALA A 111 24.26 11.98 -4.33
C ALA A 111 22.85 11.67 -3.80
N LEU A 112 21.81 11.89 -4.62
CA LEU A 112 20.44 11.56 -4.21
C LEU A 112 20.23 10.05 -4.14
N ILE A 113 20.80 9.28 -5.07
CA ILE A 113 20.74 7.81 -5.02
C ILE A 113 21.38 7.29 -3.74
N SER A 114 22.56 7.83 -3.35
CA SER A 114 23.24 7.43 -2.10
C SER A 114 22.37 7.69 -0.88
N VAL A 115 21.89 8.93 -0.67
CA VAL A 115 21.13 9.29 0.53
C VAL A 115 19.77 8.58 0.59
N MET A 116 19.12 8.34 -0.53
CA MET A 116 17.88 7.54 -0.60
C MET A 116 18.14 6.08 -0.22
N THR A 117 19.24 5.50 -0.72
CA THR A 117 19.65 4.14 -0.37
C THR A 117 19.99 4.00 1.10
N GLU A 118 20.68 5.00 1.67
CA GLU A 118 20.96 5.08 3.11
C GLU A 118 19.67 5.15 3.93
N PHE A 119 18.72 5.99 3.52
CA PHE A 119 17.41 6.05 4.16
C PHE A 119 16.66 4.72 4.11
N PHE A 120 16.66 4.01 2.99
CA PHE A 120 15.99 2.70 2.88
C PHE A 120 16.63 1.64 3.78
N ARG A 121 17.95 1.66 3.91
CA ARG A 121 18.67 0.76 4.84
C ARG A 121 18.35 1.11 6.31
N LEU A 122 18.35 2.40 6.63
CA LEU A 122 17.96 2.90 7.96
C LEU A 122 16.53 2.45 8.28
N TRP A 123 15.58 2.70 7.37
CA TRP A 123 14.18 2.33 7.57
C TRP A 123 14.00 0.84 7.82
N LYS A 124 14.66 0.01 6.99
CA LYS A 124 14.70 -1.44 7.21
C LYS A 124 15.24 -1.80 8.59
N SER A 125 16.36 -1.21 9.02
CA SER A 125 16.95 -1.49 10.33
C SER A 125 16.05 -1.10 11.49
N ILE A 126 15.29 0.00 11.36
CA ILE A 126 14.29 0.43 12.35
C ILE A 126 13.15 -0.59 12.42
N GLU A 127 12.63 -1.04 11.29
CA GLU A 127 11.56 -2.06 11.28
C GLU A 127 12.04 -3.42 11.80
N ASP A 128 13.27 -3.83 11.46
CA ASP A 128 13.87 -5.06 12.02
C ASP A 128 13.98 -4.99 13.55
N ALA A 129 14.28 -3.81 14.11
CA ALA A 129 14.41 -3.62 15.54
C ALA A 129 13.08 -3.54 16.29
N HIS A 130 12.10 -2.85 15.73
CA HIS A 130 10.87 -2.50 16.44
C HIS A 130 9.64 -3.27 15.99
N LEU A 131 9.49 -3.54 14.69
CA LEU A 131 8.32 -4.19 14.13
C LEU A 131 8.45 -5.72 14.10
N ALA A 132 9.61 -6.23 13.70
CA ALA A 132 9.83 -7.67 13.59
C ALA A 132 9.56 -8.46 14.88
N PRO A 133 9.83 -7.96 16.09
CA PRO A 133 9.44 -8.62 17.33
C PRO A 133 7.94 -8.77 17.54
N LEU A 134 7.13 -7.88 16.92
CA LEU A 134 5.67 -7.86 17.06
C LEU A 134 4.96 -8.75 16.03
N VAL A 135 5.47 -8.78 14.80
CA VAL A 135 4.83 -9.48 13.68
C VAL A 135 5.59 -10.74 13.25
N GLY A 136 6.70 -11.06 13.93
CA GLY A 136 7.57 -12.18 13.60
C GLY A 136 8.40 -11.93 12.34
N SER A 137 9.13 -12.97 11.88
CA SER A 137 10.01 -12.90 10.69
C SER A 137 9.25 -12.88 9.35
N ARG A 138 8.01 -12.42 9.35
CA ARG A 138 7.12 -12.41 8.18
C ARG A 138 7.48 -11.32 7.17
N HIS A 139 8.14 -10.24 7.63
CA HIS A 139 8.50 -9.13 6.76
C HIS A 139 9.65 -9.49 5.82
N ARG A 140 9.40 -9.26 4.55
CA ARG A 140 10.40 -9.39 3.50
C ARG A 140 10.69 -8.01 2.91
N TYR A 141 11.98 -7.74 2.71
CA TYR A 141 12.45 -6.51 2.09
C TYR A 141 13.28 -6.83 0.86
N ALA A 142 13.16 -5.98 -0.16
CA ALA A 142 14.06 -5.98 -1.29
C ALA A 142 14.53 -4.55 -1.54
N LEU A 143 15.84 -4.38 -1.64
CA LEU A 143 16.50 -3.11 -1.95
C LEU A 143 17.22 -3.26 -3.28
N TYR A 144 16.81 -2.45 -4.24
CA TYR A 144 17.42 -2.31 -5.56
C TYR A 144 17.77 -0.85 -5.79
N ASP A 145 18.58 -0.58 -6.81
CA ASP A 145 18.84 0.80 -7.22
C ASP A 145 17.53 1.52 -7.56
N GLY A 146 17.21 2.55 -6.78
CA GLY A 146 15.99 3.34 -6.96
C GLY A 146 14.68 2.67 -6.54
N ARG A 147 14.73 1.51 -5.84
CA ARG A 147 13.53 0.81 -5.37
C ARG A 147 13.72 0.21 -3.98
N PHE A 148 12.76 0.45 -3.12
CA PHE A 148 12.56 -0.24 -1.85
C PHE A 148 11.23 -0.98 -1.92
N THR A 149 11.23 -2.27 -1.64
CA THR A 149 10.01 -3.09 -1.57
C THR A 149 9.91 -3.72 -0.20
N ARG A 150 8.72 -3.74 0.35
CA ARG A 150 8.39 -4.28 1.65
C ARG A 150 7.10 -5.09 1.55
N SER A 151 7.09 -6.30 2.13
CA SER A 151 5.85 -7.05 2.29
C SER A 151 4.92 -6.38 3.30
N ILE A 152 3.62 -6.54 3.12
CA ILE A 152 2.57 -6.14 4.07
C ILE A 152 2.12 -7.41 4.76
N SER A 153 2.37 -7.50 6.07
CA SER A 153 1.99 -8.67 6.85
C SER A 153 0.50 -8.69 7.14
N ALA A 154 -0.06 -9.88 7.22
CA ALA A 154 -1.42 -10.06 7.70
C ALA A 154 -1.51 -9.60 9.16
N PRO A 155 -2.48 -8.77 9.54
CA PRO A 155 -2.70 -8.44 10.95
C PRO A 155 -3.01 -9.69 11.76
N ASP A 156 -2.51 -9.76 13.01
CA ASP A 156 -2.76 -10.91 13.91
C ASP A 156 -4.21 -11.01 14.41
N ARG A 157 -5.06 -10.04 14.07
CA ARG A 157 -6.47 -9.96 14.49
C ARG A 157 -7.36 -9.81 13.30
N ASP A 158 -8.64 -10.14 13.45
CA ASP A 158 -9.68 -9.79 12.50
C ASP A 158 -9.72 -8.26 12.33
N CYS A 159 -9.01 -7.79 11.31
CA CYS A 159 -8.85 -6.39 10.99
C CYS A 159 -9.92 -5.99 9.98
N SER A 160 -10.68 -4.95 10.27
CA SER A 160 -11.65 -4.42 9.33
C SER A 160 -10.94 -3.77 8.13
N THR A 161 -11.67 -3.64 7.02
CA THR A 161 -11.23 -2.91 5.82
C THR A 161 -10.74 -1.50 6.15
N ASP A 162 -11.49 -0.78 6.98
CA ASP A 162 -11.16 0.61 7.38
C ASP A 162 -9.91 0.67 8.26
N GLN A 163 -9.72 -0.28 9.16
CA GLN A 163 -8.54 -0.37 10.00
C GLN A 163 -7.28 -0.66 9.18
N LEU A 164 -7.38 -1.58 8.22
CA LEU A 164 -6.27 -1.88 7.33
C LEU A 164 -5.93 -0.69 6.43
N ALA A 165 -6.95 -0.04 5.86
CA ALA A 165 -6.76 1.15 5.04
C ALA A 165 -6.13 2.30 5.83
N ALA A 166 -6.55 2.52 7.08
CA ALA A 166 -5.95 3.51 7.97
C ALA A 166 -4.49 3.20 8.27
N ALA A 167 -4.16 1.93 8.64
CA ALA A 167 -2.80 1.51 8.91
C ALA A 167 -1.87 1.70 7.69
N LEU A 168 -2.31 1.30 6.50
CA LEU A 168 -1.58 1.51 5.25
C LEU A 168 -1.37 3.00 4.96
N SER A 169 -2.40 3.81 5.13
CA SER A 169 -2.35 5.25 4.88
C SER A 169 -1.39 5.96 5.81
N GLU A 170 -1.47 5.67 7.10
CA GLU A 170 -0.60 6.27 8.11
C GLU A 170 0.86 5.82 7.94
N TYR A 171 1.08 4.55 7.59
CA TYR A 171 2.41 4.06 7.29
C TYR A 171 3.04 4.79 6.09
N ILE A 172 2.32 4.93 4.98
CA ILE A 172 2.83 5.61 3.77
C ILE A 172 3.10 7.09 4.06
N LYS A 173 2.22 7.77 4.79
CA LYS A 173 2.40 9.17 5.20
C LYS A 173 3.63 9.34 6.10
N LEU A 174 3.82 8.45 7.06
CA LEU A 174 4.99 8.47 7.94
C LEU A 174 6.27 8.27 7.13
N PHE A 175 6.30 7.23 6.29
CA PHE A 175 7.44 6.91 5.44
C PHE A 175 7.83 8.11 4.55
N ASP A 176 6.87 8.70 3.83
CA ASP A 176 7.10 9.86 2.95
C ASP A 176 7.63 11.07 3.71
N ARG A 177 7.03 11.38 4.85
CA ARG A 177 7.45 12.50 5.71
C ARG A 177 8.86 12.30 6.25
N MET A 178 9.18 11.11 6.75
CA MET A 178 10.51 10.82 7.32
C MET A 178 11.57 10.78 6.22
N MET A 179 11.27 10.20 5.08
CA MET A 179 12.15 10.17 3.92
C MET A 179 12.50 11.59 3.45
N LYS A 180 11.51 12.46 3.26
CA LYS A 180 11.72 13.85 2.86
C LYS A 180 12.57 14.62 3.87
N ALA A 181 12.28 14.45 5.14
CA ALA A 181 13.00 15.14 6.21
C ALA A 181 14.46 14.66 6.33
N TYR A 182 14.70 13.34 6.21
CA TYR A 182 16.04 12.76 6.23
C TYR A 182 16.86 13.20 5.00
N VAL A 183 16.31 13.06 3.80
CA VAL A 183 16.97 13.43 2.53
C VAL A 183 17.31 14.91 2.47
N SER A 184 16.50 15.78 3.08
CA SER A 184 16.77 17.22 3.18
C SER A 184 17.70 17.60 4.35
N GLY A 185 18.16 16.62 5.14
CA GLY A 185 19.02 16.87 6.30
C GLY A 185 18.32 17.52 7.50
N ARG A 186 16.96 17.57 7.50
CA ARG A 186 16.17 18.13 8.61
C ARG A 186 16.06 17.20 9.80
N LEU A 187 16.18 15.88 9.59
CA LEU A 187 16.16 14.88 10.64
C LEU A 187 17.38 13.97 10.55
N THR A 188 17.88 13.60 11.71
CA THR A 188 18.91 12.58 11.90
C THR A 188 18.30 11.18 11.91
N ALA A 189 19.12 10.14 11.79
CA ALA A 189 18.68 8.75 11.88
C ALA A 189 17.95 8.46 13.21
N HIS A 190 18.44 8.98 14.31
CA HIS A 190 17.83 8.80 15.63
C HIS A 190 16.43 9.46 15.74
N GLU A 191 16.26 10.66 15.15
CA GLU A 191 14.96 11.34 15.14
C GLU A 191 13.94 10.61 14.24
N VAL A 192 14.39 10.03 13.12
CA VAL A 192 13.55 9.16 12.26
C VAL A 192 13.10 7.92 13.04
N GLU A 193 14.01 7.27 13.76
CA GLU A 193 13.69 6.10 14.60
C GLU A 193 12.70 6.45 15.71
N ALA A 194 12.93 7.56 16.43
CA ALA A 194 12.04 8.02 17.50
C ALA A 194 10.63 8.33 16.97
N ALA A 195 10.52 8.95 15.79
CA ALA A 195 9.22 9.21 15.15
C ALA A 195 8.51 7.94 14.73
N TYR A 196 9.24 6.96 14.17
CA TYR A 196 8.70 5.64 13.82
C TYR A 196 8.16 4.92 15.06
N TYR A 197 8.97 4.85 16.12
CA TYR A 197 8.60 4.17 17.38
C TYR A 197 7.36 4.79 18.01
N SER A 198 7.29 6.12 18.06
CA SER A 198 6.12 6.85 18.57
C SER A 198 4.85 6.53 17.78
N GLN A 199 4.92 6.49 16.45
CA GLN A 199 3.80 6.14 15.60
C GLN A 199 3.37 4.68 15.81
N MET A 200 4.33 3.77 15.89
CA MET A 200 4.09 2.34 16.09
C MET A 200 3.35 2.06 17.39
N LEU A 201 3.74 2.72 18.51
CA LEU A 201 3.06 2.57 19.79
C LEU A 201 1.61 3.03 19.76
N ASN A 202 1.27 3.99 18.91
CA ASN A 202 -0.08 4.55 18.78
C ASN A 202 -0.91 3.83 17.69
N SER A 203 -0.31 2.93 16.93
CA SER A 203 -1.01 2.20 15.87
C SER A 203 -1.75 1.00 16.44
N PRO A 204 -3.07 0.87 16.21
CA PRO A 204 -3.82 -0.31 16.64
C PRO A 204 -3.55 -1.54 15.77
N VAL A 205 -2.99 -1.35 14.58
CA VAL A 205 -2.72 -2.40 13.59
C VAL A 205 -1.28 -2.26 13.10
N HIS A 206 -0.54 -3.35 13.18
CA HIS A 206 0.82 -3.46 12.64
C HIS A 206 0.78 -4.25 11.33
N ILE A 207 1.37 -3.70 10.27
CA ILE A 207 1.35 -4.27 8.90
C ILE A 207 2.75 -4.56 8.41
#